data_5587481715fad41d493461b3691e0a5c
#
_entry.id   5587481715fad41d493461b3691e0a5c
#
_cell.length_a   1.000
_cell.length_b   1.000
_cell.length_c   1.000
_cell.angle_alpha   90.00
_cell.angle_beta   90.00
_cell.angle_gamma   90.00
#
_symmetry.space_group_name_H-M   'P 1'
#
loop_
_entity.id
_entity.type
_entity.pdbx_description
1 polymer ?
#
loop_
_entity_poly.entity_id
_entity_poly.type
_entity_poly.pdbx_seq_one_letter_code
_entity_poly.pdbx_strand_id
1 'polypeptide(L)'
;MLSLPLLVLAFSVVQVGGLPQPQLPPAFDGPGAHALAVDLATRYPDRVPGSAGASQAAGWFRDQMRLFGLPVAADTWEEDVPGLGKVKLQNLWAVAAGQSSDAIVVMAHRDDIGAGPGANDNASGTAALIELARGYATTQGVQPVRAAHTLVFLSTDGGAYGGLGAARFVKRLPFHVVATVNLTALAGKGAPRVVITGDTPRSPAAALVETTAKRVLEQTGTPVVRAGFFDQLVDLGFPYTLYEQGPFVGHGIPAVTLTTAGERPPDAFTDRVGALDSARLEQLGRAAQQLLGSLDQGLDLTQGTTSYVWAGDRIVRGWAIELLLAGLLIPFVVAVVDLFARCRRRGIPLLPALRSLRSRIFFWLFAGLAFYVFGALGAWPSGASRPINPALPVAGDWPVVALIGLLVLLACGWLVARDRLVPRRPVSDEERLAGDTAALLGLCVVALLVLATNPFALLFALPALHAWLWLPQVRRGAPLARWIVFAVGLAGPAIVLISLATRYGLGLDAPWYLLALVSVG
;
A
#
# COMPACT_ATOMS: atom_id res chain seq x y z
N MET A 1 25.20 14.19 -24.88
CA MET A 1 24.66 13.83 -23.55
C MET A 1 23.14 13.73 -23.47
N LEU A 2 22.35 14.44 -24.27
CA LEU A 2 20.87 14.33 -24.32
C LEU A 2 20.36 13.04 -25.00
N SER A 3 21.18 12.35 -25.79
CA SER A 3 20.80 11.13 -26.50
C SER A 3 20.55 9.93 -25.57
N LEU A 4 21.32 9.79 -24.49
CA LEU A 4 21.17 8.66 -23.56
C LEU A 4 19.83 8.68 -22.80
N PRO A 5 19.38 9.79 -22.19
CA PRO A 5 18.05 9.89 -21.59
C PRO A 5 16.92 9.63 -22.61
N LEU A 6 17.03 10.12 -23.84
CA LEU A 6 16.04 9.88 -24.88
C LEU A 6 15.98 8.41 -25.33
N LEU A 7 17.13 7.76 -25.43
CA LEU A 7 17.19 6.32 -25.72
C LEU A 7 16.58 5.49 -24.57
N VAL A 8 16.93 5.82 -23.32
CA VAL A 8 16.35 5.17 -22.14
C VAL A 8 14.82 5.32 -22.14
N LEU A 9 14.31 6.52 -22.39
CA LEU A 9 12.86 6.77 -22.52
C LEU A 9 12.25 5.96 -23.67
N ALA A 10 12.86 5.95 -24.85
CA ALA A 10 12.36 5.21 -26.01
C ALA A 10 12.23 3.70 -25.78
N PHE A 11 13.18 3.09 -25.04
CA PHE A 11 13.14 1.65 -24.72
C PHE A 11 12.33 1.32 -23.45
N SER A 12 11.98 2.31 -22.64
CA SER A 12 11.26 2.09 -21.38
C SER A 12 9.75 2.27 -21.50
N VAL A 13 9.26 2.95 -22.53
CA VAL A 13 7.83 3.20 -22.75
C VAL A 13 7.25 2.11 -23.63
N VAL A 14 6.29 1.36 -23.08
CA VAL A 14 5.70 0.19 -23.76
C VAL A 14 4.19 0.28 -23.75
N GLN A 15 3.56 -0.05 -24.85
CA GLN A 15 2.13 -0.29 -24.91
C GLN A 15 1.82 -1.70 -24.40
N VAL A 16 0.83 -1.84 -23.53
CA VAL A 16 0.45 -3.11 -22.93
C VAL A 16 -0.81 -3.64 -23.61
N GLY A 17 -0.77 -4.90 -24.04
CA GLY A 17 -1.95 -5.63 -24.48
C GLY A 17 -2.72 -6.23 -23.31
N GLY A 18 -4.05 -6.26 -23.38
CA GLY A 18 -4.87 -7.07 -22.48
C GLY A 18 -4.95 -8.52 -22.98
N LEU A 19 -5.34 -9.42 -22.08
CA LEU A 19 -5.64 -10.81 -22.42
C LEU A 19 -6.87 -10.92 -23.33
N PRO A 20 -7.00 -12.01 -24.10
CA PRO A 20 -8.16 -12.25 -24.95
C PRO A 20 -9.49 -12.18 -24.18
N GLN A 21 -10.53 -11.78 -24.90
CA GLN A 21 -11.88 -11.79 -24.33
C GLN A 21 -12.41 -13.23 -24.29
N PRO A 22 -13.08 -13.65 -23.20
CA PRO A 22 -13.75 -14.94 -23.15
C PRO A 22 -14.82 -15.05 -24.26
N GLN A 23 -14.96 -16.23 -24.81
CA GLN A 23 -15.92 -16.48 -25.90
C GLN A 23 -17.37 -16.43 -25.44
N LEU A 24 -17.63 -16.77 -24.18
CA LEU A 24 -18.97 -16.79 -23.63
C LEU A 24 -19.33 -15.44 -22.99
N PRO A 25 -20.56 -14.95 -23.18
CA PRO A 25 -21.03 -13.78 -22.47
C PRO A 25 -21.09 -14.03 -20.96
N PRO A 26 -20.98 -12.98 -20.13
CA PRO A 26 -21.10 -13.15 -18.68
C PRO A 26 -22.52 -13.58 -18.28
N ALA A 27 -22.60 -14.58 -17.41
CA ALA A 27 -23.83 -15.12 -16.84
C ALA A 27 -24.04 -14.69 -15.37
N PHE A 28 -23.35 -13.64 -14.92
CA PHE A 28 -23.45 -13.11 -13.58
C PHE A 28 -24.87 -12.59 -13.30
N ASP A 29 -25.50 -13.12 -12.24
CA ASP A 29 -26.84 -12.71 -11.81
C ASP A 29 -26.74 -11.51 -10.86
N GLY A 30 -26.91 -10.31 -11.44
CA GLY A 30 -26.89 -9.05 -10.68
C GLY A 30 -27.95 -8.97 -9.59
N PRO A 31 -29.24 -9.25 -9.88
CA PRO A 31 -30.29 -9.33 -8.87
C PRO A 31 -29.99 -10.31 -7.74
N GLY A 32 -29.48 -11.51 -8.06
CA GLY A 32 -29.10 -12.51 -7.07
C GLY A 32 -27.94 -12.02 -6.18
N ALA A 33 -26.90 -11.46 -6.75
CA ALA A 33 -25.79 -10.86 -6.01
C ALA A 33 -26.25 -9.69 -5.13
N HIS A 34 -27.16 -8.84 -5.62
CA HIS A 34 -27.73 -7.76 -4.81
C HIS A 34 -28.52 -8.30 -3.62
N ALA A 35 -29.34 -9.33 -3.83
CA ALA A 35 -30.10 -9.97 -2.74
C ALA A 35 -29.17 -10.56 -1.68
N LEU A 36 -28.05 -11.19 -2.08
CA LEU A 36 -27.03 -11.73 -1.15
C LEU A 36 -26.36 -10.59 -0.36
N ALA A 37 -26.04 -9.46 -1.00
CA ALA A 37 -25.45 -8.31 -0.30
C ALA A 37 -26.40 -7.72 0.74
N VAL A 38 -27.69 -7.59 0.39
CA VAL A 38 -28.75 -7.14 1.29
C VAL A 38 -28.93 -8.11 2.46
N ASP A 39 -28.97 -9.41 2.18
CA ASP A 39 -29.13 -10.46 3.20
C ASP A 39 -27.98 -10.41 4.20
N LEU A 40 -26.72 -10.38 3.73
CA LEU A 40 -25.54 -10.32 4.58
C LEU A 40 -25.53 -9.05 5.46
N ALA A 41 -25.73 -7.88 4.86
CA ALA A 41 -25.70 -6.60 5.57
C ALA A 41 -26.85 -6.41 6.56
N THR A 42 -28.03 -7.01 6.28
CA THR A 42 -29.22 -6.89 7.13
C THR A 42 -29.20 -7.87 8.29
N ARG A 43 -28.83 -9.13 8.01
CA ARG A 43 -28.83 -10.18 9.04
C ARG A 43 -27.62 -10.10 9.98
N TYR A 44 -26.49 -9.60 9.47
CA TYR A 44 -25.23 -9.50 10.21
C TYR A 44 -24.64 -8.10 10.07
N PRO A 45 -25.29 -7.06 10.64
CA PRO A 45 -24.87 -5.67 10.48
C PRO A 45 -23.60 -5.31 11.28
N ASP A 46 -23.17 -6.18 12.19
CA ASP A 46 -21.96 -6.03 12.99
C ASP A 46 -21.05 -7.25 12.74
N ARG A 47 -20.14 -7.10 11.77
CA ARG A 47 -19.19 -8.14 11.38
C ARG A 47 -17.75 -7.78 11.77
N VAL A 48 -17.60 -7.00 12.85
CA VAL A 48 -16.28 -6.67 13.41
C VAL A 48 -15.52 -7.96 13.71
N PRO A 49 -14.24 -8.07 13.34
CA PRO A 49 -13.41 -9.24 13.64
C PRO A 49 -13.50 -9.66 15.10
N GLY A 50 -13.70 -10.96 15.33
CA GLY A 50 -13.87 -11.52 16.67
C GLY A 50 -15.28 -11.41 17.26
N SER A 51 -16.22 -10.67 16.63
CA SER A 51 -17.62 -10.57 17.08
C SER A 51 -18.43 -11.82 16.81
N ALA A 52 -19.58 -11.92 17.46
CA ALA A 52 -20.58 -12.96 17.16
C ALA A 52 -21.11 -12.82 15.73
N GLY A 53 -21.33 -11.57 15.26
CA GLY A 53 -21.75 -11.29 13.90
C GLY A 53 -20.76 -11.76 12.84
N ALA A 54 -19.46 -11.54 13.07
CA ALA A 54 -18.39 -12.07 12.19
C ALA A 54 -18.43 -13.62 12.10
N SER A 55 -18.61 -14.29 13.23
CA SER A 55 -18.73 -15.75 13.29
C SER A 55 -19.97 -16.29 12.57
N GLN A 56 -21.12 -15.60 12.72
CA GLN A 56 -22.37 -15.94 12.04
C GLN A 56 -22.26 -15.70 10.53
N ALA A 57 -21.68 -14.59 10.10
CA ALA A 57 -21.41 -14.29 8.69
C ALA A 57 -20.46 -15.34 8.07
N ALA A 58 -19.49 -15.84 8.82
CA ALA A 58 -18.64 -16.95 8.38
C ALA A 58 -19.44 -18.25 8.19
N GLY A 59 -20.40 -18.53 9.06
CA GLY A 59 -21.36 -19.64 8.90
C GLY A 59 -22.21 -19.48 7.64
N TRP A 60 -22.80 -18.30 7.48
CA TRP A 60 -23.60 -17.94 6.31
C TRP A 60 -22.82 -18.15 4.99
N PHE A 61 -21.57 -17.70 4.91
CA PHE A 61 -20.74 -17.91 3.73
C PHE A 61 -20.53 -19.39 3.42
N ARG A 62 -20.25 -20.22 4.45
CA ARG A 62 -20.12 -21.66 4.26
C ARG A 62 -21.40 -22.29 3.72
N ASP A 63 -22.56 -21.87 4.21
CA ASP A 63 -23.84 -22.40 3.77
C ASP A 63 -24.12 -22.02 2.31
N GLN A 64 -23.80 -20.79 1.88
CA GLN A 64 -23.90 -20.38 0.47
C GLN A 64 -23.02 -21.28 -0.44
N MET A 65 -21.77 -21.52 -0.06
CA MET A 65 -20.87 -22.37 -0.85
C MET A 65 -21.31 -23.83 -0.91
N ARG A 66 -21.90 -24.34 0.18
CA ARG A 66 -22.47 -25.70 0.22
C ARG A 66 -23.62 -25.88 -0.77
N LEU A 67 -24.46 -24.87 -0.96
CA LEU A 67 -25.53 -24.90 -1.97
C LEU A 67 -24.99 -25.16 -3.37
N PHE A 68 -23.74 -24.77 -3.63
CA PHE A 68 -23.07 -24.98 -4.92
C PHE A 68 -22.26 -26.28 -4.99
N GLY A 69 -22.27 -27.08 -3.92
CA GLY A 69 -21.45 -28.29 -3.83
C GLY A 69 -19.95 -28.01 -3.67
N LEU A 70 -19.58 -26.80 -3.24
CA LEU A 70 -18.20 -26.37 -3.02
C LEU A 70 -17.85 -26.46 -1.53
N PRO A 71 -17.00 -27.43 -1.13
CA PRO A 71 -16.56 -27.55 0.26
C PRO A 71 -15.68 -26.36 0.66
N VAL A 72 -15.86 -25.87 1.88
CA VAL A 72 -15.15 -24.71 2.41
C VAL A 72 -14.08 -25.16 3.40
N ALA A 73 -12.85 -24.82 3.13
CA ALA A 73 -11.73 -24.89 4.06
C ALA A 73 -11.62 -23.60 4.89
N ALA A 74 -10.92 -23.67 6.03
CA ALA A 74 -10.76 -22.54 6.95
C ALA A 74 -9.35 -22.50 7.53
N ASP A 75 -8.80 -21.29 7.68
CA ASP A 75 -7.64 -20.99 8.53
C ASP A 75 -8.09 -20.02 9.63
N THR A 76 -7.81 -20.38 10.88
CA THR A 76 -8.20 -19.60 12.05
C THR A 76 -6.95 -19.27 12.85
N TRP A 77 -6.83 -17.99 13.28
CA TRP A 77 -5.68 -17.53 14.08
C TRP A 77 -6.10 -16.41 15.03
N GLU A 78 -5.20 -16.07 15.94
CA GLU A 78 -5.32 -14.89 16.79
C GLU A 78 -4.38 -13.79 16.28
N GLU A 79 -4.85 -12.56 16.31
CA GLU A 79 -4.11 -11.37 15.90
C GLU A 79 -4.37 -10.23 16.89
N ASP A 80 -3.37 -9.40 17.13
CA ASP A 80 -3.54 -8.15 17.88
C ASP A 80 -3.88 -7.03 16.90
N VAL A 81 -5.15 -6.62 16.92
CA VAL A 81 -5.71 -5.67 15.95
C VAL A 81 -5.85 -4.30 16.60
N PRO A 82 -5.26 -3.23 16.04
CA PRO A 82 -5.39 -1.88 16.58
C PRO A 82 -6.85 -1.49 16.79
N GLY A 83 -7.17 -1.09 18.02
CA GLY A 83 -8.53 -0.72 18.42
C GLY A 83 -9.42 -1.87 18.87
N LEU A 84 -9.05 -3.13 18.62
CA LEU A 84 -9.81 -4.32 19.05
C LEU A 84 -9.05 -5.17 20.07
N GLY A 85 -7.70 -5.05 20.13
CA GLY A 85 -6.84 -5.95 20.90
C GLY A 85 -6.73 -7.33 20.27
N LYS A 86 -6.48 -8.36 21.09
CA LYS A 86 -6.37 -9.75 20.62
C LYS A 86 -7.73 -10.32 20.24
N VAL A 87 -7.91 -10.58 18.96
CA VAL A 87 -9.14 -11.17 18.41
C VAL A 87 -8.84 -12.39 17.57
N LYS A 88 -9.85 -13.27 17.47
CA LYS A 88 -9.81 -14.47 16.66
C LYS A 88 -10.35 -14.15 15.26
N LEU A 89 -9.52 -14.38 14.25
CA LEU A 89 -9.80 -14.16 12.84
C LEU A 89 -9.96 -15.50 12.11
N GLN A 90 -10.71 -15.51 11.00
CA GLN A 90 -10.93 -16.72 10.21
C GLN A 90 -11.06 -16.41 8.71
N ASN A 91 -10.11 -16.88 7.91
CA ASN A 91 -10.26 -16.97 6.46
C ASN A 91 -11.04 -18.23 6.08
N LEU A 92 -11.83 -18.12 5.03
CA LEU A 92 -12.61 -19.21 4.44
C LEU A 92 -12.35 -19.24 2.95
N TRP A 93 -12.20 -20.45 2.36
CA TRP A 93 -12.10 -20.55 0.91
C TRP A 93 -12.74 -21.82 0.39
N ALA A 94 -13.35 -21.69 -0.78
CA ALA A 94 -13.85 -22.80 -1.58
C ALA A 94 -12.98 -22.96 -2.83
N VAL A 95 -12.86 -24.19 -3.32
CA VAL A 95 -12.01 -24.53 -4.47
C VAL A 95 -12.84 -25.20 -5.55
N ALA A 96 -12.82 -24.64 -6.74
CA ALA A 96 -13.25 -25.31 -7.96
C ALA A 96 -11.99 -25.82 -8.68
N ALA A 97 -11.79 -27.14 -8.65
CA ALA A 97 -10.61 -27.76 -9.26
C ALA A 97 -10.62 -27.61 -10.77
N GLY A 98 -9.51 -27.04 -11.30
CA GLY A 98 -9.26 -26.92 -12.73
C GLY A 98 -8.53 -28.11 -13.34
N GLN A 99 -8.03 -27.93 -14.57
CA GLN A 99 -7.16 -28.88 -15.25
C GLN A 99 -5.71 -28.76 -14.75
N SER A 100 -5.27 -27.54 -14.40
CA SER A 100 -3.98 -27.24 -13.79
C SER A 100 -4.11 -27.04 -12.28
N SER A 101 -3.01 -27.32 -11.56
CA SER A 101 -2.84 -27.00 -10.15
C SER A 101 -2.56 -25.52 -9.90
N ASP A 102 -2.19 -24.77 -10.95
CA ASP A 102 -2.00 -23.33 -10.86
C ASP A 102 -3.33 -22.66 -10.52
N ALA A 103 -3.32 -21.76 -9.56
CA ALA A 103 -4.54 -21.22 -8.99
C ALA A 103 -4.74 -19.74 -9.32
N ILE A 104 -5.96 -19.38 -9.67
CA ILE A 104 -6.43 -18.00 -9.72
C ILE A 104 -7.28 -17.77 -8.47
N VAL A 105 -6.92 -16.76 -7.67
CA VAL A 105 -7.65 -16.40 -6.46
C VAL A 105 -8.60 -15.24 -6.76
N VAL A 106 -9.89 -15.41 -6.46
CA VAL A 106 -10.83 -14.30 -6.35
C VAL A 106 -11.15 -14.14 -4.89
N MET A 107 -11.03 -12.92 -4.35
CA MET A 107 -11.22 -12.70 -2.92
C MET A 107 -12.09 -11.48 -2.63
N ALA A 108 -12.72 -11.52 -1.45
CA ALA A 108 -13.44 -10.42 -0.85
C ALA A 108 -13.45 -10.58 0.68
N HIS A 109 -13.27 -9.49 1.42
CA HIS A 109 -13.45 -9.56 2.86
C HIS A 109 -14.94 -9.53 3.23
N ARG A 110 -15.30 -10.20 4.33
CA ARG A 110 -16.68 -10.24 4.82
C ARG A 110 -16.90 -9.40 6.07
N ASP A 111 -15.83 -8.97 6.73
CA ASP A 111 -15.85 -8.13 7.93
C ASP A 111 -16.18 -6.68 7.60
N ASP A 112 -16.53 -5.92 8.63
CA ASP A 112 -16.73 -4.47 8.64
C ASP A 112 -16.08 -3.81 9.86
N ILE A 113 -16.18 -2.48 9.99
CA ILE A 113 -15.60 -1.74 11.12
C ILE A 113 -16.59 -1.45 12.25
N GLY A 114 -17.81 -1.98 12.20
CA GLY A 114 -18.83 -1.85 13.25
C GLY A 114 -19.54 -0.50 13.34
N ALA A 115 -19.18 0.47 12.51
CA ALA A 115 -19.84 1.79 12.50
C ALA A 115 -21.10 1.83 11.60
N GLY A 116 -21.39 0.75 10.90
CA GLY A 116 -22.52 0.58 10.00
C GLY A 116 -22.52 -0.84 9.43
N PRO A 117 -23.57 -1.22 8.66
CA PRO A 117 -23.75 -2.59 8.19
C PRO A 117 -22.79 -3.01 7.07
N GLY A 118 -21.85 -2.15 6.64
CA GLY A 118 -20.86 -2.46 5.61
C GLY A 118 -21.52 -3.05 4.35
N ALA A 119 -22.58 -2.39 3.86
CA ALA A 119 -23.39 -2.94 2.77
C ALA A 119 -22.60 -2.93 1.45
N ASN A 120 -21.94 -1.81 1.14
CA ASN A 120 -21.05 -1.72 0.00
C ASN A 120 -19.65 -2.26 0.36
N ASP A 121 -19.11 -1.93 1.53
CA ASP A 121 -17.78 -2.33 2.00
C ASP A 121 -17.85 -3.25 3.25
N ASN A 122 -18.00 -4.60 3.12
CA ASN A 122 -17.84 -5.28 1.84
C ASN A 122 -18.87 -6.42 1.65
N ALA A 123 -20.15 -6.20 2.00
CA ALA A 123 -21.15 -7.19 1.67
C ALA A 123 -21.35 -7.30 0.14
N SER A 124 -21.19 -6.20 -0.62
CA SER A 124 -21.28 -6.22 -2.09
C SER A 124 -20.19 -7.09 -2.74
N GLY A 125 -18.94 -6.95 -2.31
CA GLY A 125 -17.84 -7.78 -2.81
C GLY A 125 -17.97 -9.24 -2.41
N THR A 126 -18.40 -9.52 -1.17
CA THR A 126 -18.66 -10.89 -0.69
C THR A 126 -19.79 -11.54 -1.50
N ALA A 127 -20.87 -10.81 -1.80
CA ALA A 127 -21.96 -11.30 -2.63
C ALA A 127 -21.51 -11.58 -4.07
N ALA A 128 -20.70 -10.70 -4.65
CA ALA A 128 -20.13 -10.92 -5.97
C ALA A 128 -19.19 -12.16 -6.00
N LEU A 129 -18.39 -12.36 -4.95
CA LEU A 129 -17.56 -13.56 -4.79
C LEU A 129 -18.39 -14.84 -4.80
N ILE A 130 -19.51 -14.86 -4.04
CA ILE A 130 -20.44 -16.00 -3.96
C ILE A 130 -21.09 -16.25 -5.33
N GLU A 131 -21.53 -15.20 -6.01
CA GLU A 131 -22.16 -15.31 -7.31
C GLU A 131 -21.19 -15.82 -8.40
N LEU A 132 -19.92 -15.37 -8.35
CA LEU A 132 -18.89 -15.90 -9.24
C LEU A 132 -18.64 -17.39 -8.98
N ALA A 133 -18.62 -17.82 -7.71
CA ALA A 133 -18.47 -19.23 -7.34
C ALA A 133 -19.64 -20.09 -7.82
N ARG A 134 -20.86 -19.55 -7.85
CA ARG A 134 -22.06 -20.23 -8.38
C ARG A 134 -21.87 -20.70 -9.83
N GLY A 135 -21.12 -19.95 -10.63
CA GLY A 135 -20.80 -20.33 -12.02
C GLY A 135 -20.02 -21.64 -12.15
N TYR A 136 -19.43 -22.13 -11.05
CA TYR A 136 -18.65 -23.36 -10.97
C TYR A 136 -19.31 -24.42 -10.04
N ALA A 137 -20.61 -24.26 -9.79
CA ALA A 137 -21.38 -25.20 -8.97
C ALA A 137 -21.36 -26.61 -9.55
N THR A 138 -21.19 -27.59 -8.68
CA THR A 138 -21.27 -29.00 -9.02
C THR A 138 -22.72 -29.46 -8.88
N THR A 139 -23.46 -29.51 -9.98
CA THR A 139 -24.84 -30.02 -9.99
C THR A 139 -24.81 -31.53 -10.25
N GLN A 140 -25.56 -32.33 -9.47
CA GLN A 140 -25.66 -33.79 -9.69
C GLN A 140 -26.12 -34.08 -11.13
N GLY A 141 -25.34 -34.91 -11.84
CA GLY A 141 -25.64 -35.34 -13.21
C GLY A 141 -25.14 -34.43 -14.34
N VAL A 142 -24.60 -33.25 -14.03
CA VAL A 142 -23.95 -32.38 -15.02
C VAL A 142 -22.45 -32.38 -14.74
N GLN A 143 -21.64 -32.78 -15.71
CA GLN A 143 -20.18 -32.62 -15.61
C GLN A 143 -19.87 -31.11 -15.62
N PRO A 144 -19.29 -30.55 -14.55
CA PRO A 144 -18.91 -29.14 -14.54
C PRO A 144 -17.89 -28.89 -15.65
N VAL A 145 -18.03 -27.79 -16.38
CA VAL A 145 -16.98 -27.32 -17.28
C VAL A 145 -15.77 -27.00 -16.41
N ARG A 146 -14.73 -27.83 -16.50
CA ARG A 146 -13.50 -27.59 -15.73
C ARG A 146 -12.79 -26.39 -16.33
N ALA A 147 -12.52 -25.38 -15.51
CA ALA A 147 -11.63 -24.29 -15.81
C ALA A 147 -10.22 -24.82 -16.15
N ALA A 148 -9.44 -24.08 -16.92
CA ALA A 148 -8.04 -24.44 -17.20
C ALA A 148 -7.20 -24.37 -15.91
N HIS A 149 -7.44 -23.36 -15.08
CA HIS A 149 -6.78 -23.18 -13.79
C HIS A 149 -7.70 -23.58 -12.63
N THR A 150 -7.09 -23.92 -11.51
CA THR A 150 -7.83 -24.07 -10.24
C THR A 150 -8.31 -22.72 -9.76
N LEU A 151 -9.60 -22.61 -9.43
CA LEU A 151 -10.19 -21.36 -8.94
C LEU A 151 -10.38 -21.42 -7.43
N VAL A 152 -9.91 -20.40 -6.73
CA VAL A 152 -10.01 -20.27 -5.28
C VAL A 152 -10.87 -19.05 -4.96
N PHE A 153 -12.03 -19.30 -4.33
CA PHE A 153 -12.96 -18.25 -3.87
C PHE A 153 -12.69 -18.00 -2.39
N LEU A 154 -11.92 -16.95 -2.10
CA LEU A 154 -11.39 -16.66 -0.76
C LEU A 154 -12.21 -15.54 -0.09
N SER A 155 -12.88 -15.88 1.01
CA SER A 155 -13.49 -14.89 1.90
C SER A 155 -12.56 -14.62 3.08
N THR A 156 -11.98 -13.43 3.11
CA THR A 156 -11.03 -13.01 4.12
C THR A 156 -11.73 -12.41 5.34
N ASP A 157 -11.00 -12.34 6.46
CA ASP A 157 -11.39 -11.68 7.70
C ASP A 157 -10.35 -10.62 8.07
N GLY A 158 -10.77 -9.50 8.65
CA GLY A 158 -9.88 -8.38 8.94
C GLY A 158 -9.45 -7.60 7.68
N GLY A 159 -10.20 -7.69 6.59
CA GLY A 159 -9.97 -6.91 5.38
C GLY A 159 -10.15 -5.41 5.64
N ALA A 160 -11.20 -5.02 6.37
CA ALA A 160 -11.44 -3.65 6.81
C ALA A 160 -10.36 -3.11 7.79
N TYR A 161 -9.52 -3.98 8.32
CA TYR A 161 -8.40 -3.66 9.22
C TYR A 161 -7.04 -3.79 8.51
N GLY A 162 -6.95 -3.30 7.29
CA GLY A 162 -5.70 -3.24 6.50
C GLY A 162 -5.35 -4.53 5.76
N GLY A 163 -6.32 -5.43 5.55
CA GLY A 163 -6.10 -6.66 4.78
C GLY A 163 -5.38 -7.78 5.54
N LEU A 164 -5.68 -7.93 6.84
CA LEU A 164 -5.06 -8.96 7.71
C LEU A 164 -5.24 -10.36 7.15
N GLY A 165 -6.46 -10.69 6.67
CA GLY A 165 -6.76 -12.00 6.09
C GLY A 165 -5.94 -12.31 4.85
N ALA A 166 -5.80 -11.36 3.95
CA ALA A 166 -4.98 -11.50 2.75
C ALA A 166 -3.49 -11.70 3.10
N ALA A 167 -2.97 -10.89 4.05
CA ALA A 167 -1.60 -11.03 4.53
C ALA A 167 -1.34 -12.40 5.19
N ARG A 168 -2.32 -12.91 5.93
CA ARG A 168 -2.25 -14.26 6.51
C ARG A 168 -2.25 -15.34 5.45
N PHE A 169 -3.17 -15.23 4.46
CA PHE A 169 -3.32 -16.23 3.41
C PHE A 169 -2.04 -16.33 2.56
N VAL A 170 -1.47 -15.20 2.15
CA VAL A 170 -0.25 -15.16 1.35
C VAL A 170 0.97 -15.77 2.05
N LYS A 171 1.07 -15.64 3.38
CA LYS A 171 2.15 -16.26 4.18
C LYS A 171 2.04 -17.78 4.28
N ARG A 172 0.86 -18.36 4.00
CA ARG A 172 0.57 -19.79 4.16
C ARG A 172 0.04 -20.44 2.90
N LEU A 173 0.25 -19.82 1.74
CA LEU A 173 -0.29 -20.26 0.45
C LEU A 173 -0.32 -21.78 0.30
N PRO A 174 -1.51 -22.40 0.27
CA PRO A 174 -1.63 -23.83 -0.03
C PRO A 174 -1.64 -24.11 -1.54
N PHE A 175 -1.53 -23.08 -2.37
CA PHE A 175 -1.64 -23.13 -3.82
C PHE A 175 -0.47 -22.41 -4.48
N HIS A 176 -0.12 -22.80 -5.71
CA HIS A 176 0.70 -21.95 -6.60
C HIS A 176 -0.20 -20.92 -7.28
N VAL A 177 -0.25 -19.71 -6.72
CA VAL A 177 -1.15 -18.64 -7.18
C VAL A 177 -0.49 -17.85 -8.31
N VAL A 178 -1.16 -17.81 -9.48
CA VAL A 178 -0.67 -17.10 -10.67
C VAL A 178 -1.31 -15.72 -10.85
N ALA A 179 -2.52 -15.50 -10.33
CA ALA A 179 -3.21 -14.22 -10.34
C ALA A 179 -4.20 -14.11 -9.18
N THR A 180 -4.44 -12.88 -8.74
CA THR A 180 -5.43 -12.58 -7.69
C THR A 180 -6.29 -11.39 -8.09
N VAL A 181 -7.60 -11.50 -7.86
CA VAL A 181 -8.58 -10.42 -8.07
C VAL A 181 -9.30 -10.18 -6.74
N ASN A 182 -9.12 -9.01 -6.17
CA ASN A 182 -9.85 -8.57 -4.97
C ASN A 182 -11.08 -7.76 -5.36
N LEU A 183 -12.21 -8.07 -4.76
CA LEU A 183 -13.50 -7.44 -4.98
C LEU A 183 -13.91 -6.70 -3.71
N THR A 184 -13.97 -5.37 -3.78
CA THR A 184 -14.38 -4.56 -2.63
C THR A 184 -15.20 -3.37 -3.05
N ALA A 185 -16.26 -3.07 -2.28
CA ALA A 185 -17.14 -1.91 -2.49
C ALA A 185 -17.65 -1.78 -3.96
N LEU A 186 -18.24 -2.86 -4.51
CA LEU A 186 -18.64 -2.93 -5.92
C LEU A 186 -19.95 -2.23 -6.25
N ALA A 187 -20.81 -1.98 -5.24
CA ALA A 187 -22.13 -1.41 -5.40
C ALA A 187 -22.19 0.09 -5.06
N GLY A 188 -21.07 0.78 -5.05
CA GLY A 188 -21.03 2.23 -4.81
C GLY A 188 -21.31 3.05 -6.06
N LYS A 189 -21.73 4.32 -5.87
CA LYS A 189 -21.99 5.29 -6.95
C LYS A 189 -20.73 5.89 -7.58
N GLY A 190 -19.55 5.61 -7.00
CA GLY A 190 -18.26 6.09 -7.52
C GLY A 190 -17.92 5.49 -8.89
N ALA A 191 -17.01 6.14 -9.59
CA ALA A 191 -16.45 5.59 -10.83
C ALA A 191 -15.68 4.29 -10.54
N PRO A 192 -15.76 3.28 -11.43
CA PRO A 192 -14.96 2.07 -11.31
C PRO A 192 -13.48 2.38 -11.24
N ARG A 193 -12.78 1.76 -10.30
CA ARG A 193 -11.35 1.98 -10.05
C ARG A 193 -10.61 0.64 -9.99
N VAL A 194 -9.38 0.65 -10.49
CA VAL A 194 -8.43 -0.47 -10.33
C VAL A 194 -7.27 0.01 -9.47
N VAL A 195 -7.09 -0.64 -8.31
CA VAL A 195 -5.98 -0.37 -7.39
C VAL A 195 -4.90 -1.43 -7.60
N ILE A 196 -3.66 -0.97 -7.74
CA ILE A 196 -2.50 -1.80 -8.11
C ILE A 196 -1.32 -1.68 -7.13
N THR A 197 -1.43 -0.80 -6.14
CA THR A 197 -0.37 -0.52 -5.17
C THR A 197 -0.08 -1.75 -4.32
N GLY A 198 1.20 -2.15 -4.24
CA GLY A 198 1.65 -3.27 -3.40
C GLY A 198 2.20 -2.82 -2.06
N ASP A 199 2.54 -3.77 -1.19
CA ASP A 199 3.27 -3.53 0.06
C ASP A 199 4.79 -3.36 -0.17
N THR A 200 5.24 -3.49 -1.41
CA THR A 200 6.62 -3.29 -1.86
C THR A 200 6.63 -2.41 -3.11
N PRO A 201 7.77 -1.84 -3.52
CA PRO A 201 7.86 -0.99 -4.71
C PRO A 201 7.66 -1.77 -6.03
N ARG A 202 6.58 -2.53 -6.09
CA ARG A 202 6.19 -3.38 -7.22
C ARG A 202 4.72 -3.14 -7.57
N SER A 203 4.41 -3.41 -8.82
CA SER A 203 3.06 -3.40 -9.39
C SER A 203 2.73 -4.77 -9.97
N PRO A 204 1.48 -5.18 -10.05
CA PRO A 204 1.09 -6.45 -10.67
C PRO A 204 1.43 -6.45 -12.17
N ALA A 205 1.40 -7.62 -12.80
CA ALA A 205 1.60 -7.75 -14.25
C ALA A 205 0.71 -6.74 -15.00
N ALA A 206 1.31 -5.91 -15.85
CA ALA A 206 0.60 -4.84 -16.54
C ALA A 206 -0.53 -5.37 -17.44
N ALA A 207 -0.39 -6.58 -17.99
CA ALA A 207 -1.45 -7.26 -18.75
C ALA A 207 -2.69 -7.55 -17.89
N LEU A 208 -2.53 -7.93 -16.62
CA LEU A 208 -3.65 -8.09 -15.69
C LEU A 208 -4.42 -6.78 -15.48
N VAL A 209 -3.69 -5.68 -15.26
CA VAL A 209 -4.28 -4.34 -15.05
C VAL A 209 -5.03 -3.88 -16.30
N GLU A 210 -4.42 -4.04 -17.47
CA GLU A 210 -5.02 -3.66 -18.75
C GLU A 210 -6.24 -4.53 -19.08
N THR A 211 -6.18 -5.83 -18.80
CA THR A 211 -7.33 -6.74 -18.97
C THR A 211 -8.48 -6.31 -18.07
N THR A 212 -8.19 -6.03 -16.79
CA THR A 212 -9.22 -5.55 -15.85
C THR A 212 -9.87 -4.27 -16.36
N ALA A 213 -9.07 -3.31 -16.83
CA ALA A 213 -9.58 -2.04 -17.35
C ALA A 213 -10.47 -2.25 -18.58
N LYS A 214 -10.09 -3.14 -19.51
CA LYS A 214 -10.88 -3.46 -20.69
C LYS A 214 -12.20 -4.14 -20.33
N ARG A 215 -12.19 -5.14 -19.43
CA ARG A 215 -13.44 -5.83 -19.01
C ARG A 215 -14.40 -4.87 -18.30
N VAL A 216 -13.89 -3.95 -17.48
CA VAL A 216 -14.72 -2.92 -16.85
C VAL A 216 -15.31 -1.98 -17.91
N LEU A 217 -14.51 -1.47 -18.83
CA LEU A 217 -14.98 -0.59 -19.89
C LEU A 217 -16.08 -1.25 -20.73
N GLU A 218 -15.92 -2.51 -21.08
CA GLU A 218 -16.90 -3.30 -21.87
C GLU A 218 -18.24 -3.44 -21.15
N GLN A 219 -18.24 -3.59 -19.82
CA GLN A 219 -19.48 -3.81 -19.05
C GLN A 219 -20.11 -2.51 -18.54
N THR A 220 -19.33 -1.46 -18.35
CA THR A 220 -19.81 -0.20 -17.75
C THR A 220 -19.93 0.94 -18.77
N GLY A 221 -19.29 0.83 -19.93
CA GLY A 221 -19.12 1.93 -20.90
C GLY A 221 -18.21 3.06 -20.38
N THR A 222 -17.62 2.91 -19.20
CA THR A 222 -16.80 3.95 -18.54
C THR A 222 -15.39 3.41 -18.27
N PRO A 223 -14.32 4.15 -18.64
CA PRO A 223 -12.97 3.74 -18.32
C PRO A 223 -12.73 3.71 -16.81
N VAL A 224 -11.89 2.79 -16.36
CA VAL A 224 -11.48 2.72 -14.95
C VAL A 224 -10.64 3.93 -14.56
N VAL A 225 -10.84 4.39 -13.33
CA VAL A 225 -9.94 5.35 -12.70
C VAL A 225 -8.70 4.62 -12.19
N ARG A 226 -7.53 5.12 -12.53
CA ARG A 226 -6.23 4.69 -11.98
C ARG A 226 -5.60 5.85 -11.23
N ALA A 227 -4.70 5.57 -10.32
CA ALA A 227 -3.87 6.60 -9.67
C ALA A 227 -3.13 7.43 -10.73
N GLY A 228 -2.99 8.74 -10.50
CA GLY A 228 -2.25 9.62 -11.40
C GLY A 228 -0.77 9.25 -11.49
N PHE A 229 -0.06 9.75 -12.50
CA PHE A 229 1.36 9.44 -12.72
C PHE A 229 2.23 9.72 -11.47
N PHE A 230 2.04 10.89 -10.85
CA PHE A 230 2.78 11.25 -9.64
C PHE A 230 2.36 10.44 -8.43
N ASP A 231 1.08 10.12 -8.30
CA ASP A 231 0.58 9.26 -7.21
C ASP A 231 1.20 7.87 -7.29
N GLN A 232 1.31 7.29 -8.50
CA GLN A 232 1.96 6.00 -8.70
C GLN A 232 3.46 6.05 -8.35
N LEU A 233 4.16 7.17 -8.63
CA LEU A 233 5.55 7.36 -8.19
C LEU A 233 5.66 7.43 -6.67
N VAL A 234 4.72 8.12 -6.02
CA VAL A 234 4.64 8.16 -4.55
C VAL A 234 4.39 6.76 -4.00
N ASP A 235 3.48 5.98 -4.61
CA ASP A 235 3.17 4.60 -4.21
C ASP A 235 4.38 3.66 -4.34
N LEU A 236 5.23 3.84 -5.36
CA LEU A 236 6.47 3.07 -5.48
C LEU A 236 7.53 3.50 -4.46
N GLY A 237 7.62 4.80 -4.17
CA GLY A 237 8.59 5.35 -3.20
C GLY A 237 8.19 5.12 -1.73
N PHE A 238 6.89 5.11 -1.47
CA PHE A 238 6.28 4.84 -0.17
C PHE A 238 5.15 3.83 -0.37
N PRO A 239 5.49 2.54 -0.54
CA PRO A 239 4.52 1.49 -0.82
C PRO A 239 3.57 1.29 0.37
N TYR A 240 2.34 1.71 0.17
CA TYR A 240 1.30 1.72 1.18
C TYR A 240 -0.06 1.49 0.54
N THR A 241 -0.82 0.53 1.05
CA THR A 241 -2.20 0.28 0.65
C THR A 241 -3.02 -0.34 1.77
N LEU A 242 -4.29 0.02 1.84
CA LEU A 242 -5.27 -0.57 2.75
C LEU A 242 -5.94 -1.80 2.15
N TYR A 243 -5.85 -1.97 0.83
CA TYR A 243 -6.53 -3.02 0.11
C TYR A 243 -5.75 -4.34 0.11
N GLU A 244 -6.46 -5.43 -0.08
CA GLU A 244 -5.97 -6.79 0.09
C GLU A 244 -5.05 -7.30 -1.04
N GLN A 245 -4.97 -6.61 -2.19
CA GLN A 245 -3.97 -6.94 -3.23
C GLN A 245 -2.54 -6.67 -2.76
N GLY A 246 -2.35 -5.73 -1.81
CA GLY A 246 -1.03 -5.31 -1.34
C GLY A 246 -0.11 -6.45 -0.94
N PRO A 247 -0.51 -7.33 -0.01
CA PRO A 247 0.26 -8.50 0.40
C PRO A 247 0.64 -9.44 -0.75
N PHE A 248 -0.27 -9.70 -1.70
CA PHE A 248 0.01 -10.55 -2.85
C PHE A 248 1.07 -9.94 -3.76
N VAL A 249 0.91 -8.65 -4.12
CA VAL A 249 1.91 -7.93 -4.92
C VAL A 249 3.25 -7.91 -4.21
N GLY A 250 3.26 -7.71 -2.89
CA GLY A 250 4.46 -7.75 -2.06
C GLY A 250 5.21 -9.08 -2.10
N HIS A 251 4.48 -10.18 -2.29
CA HIS A 251 5.06 -11.53 -2.43
C HIS A 251 5.31 -11.95 -3.89
N GLY A 252 5.21 -11.02 -4.84
CA GLY A 252 5.50 -11.30 -6.25
C GLY A 252 4.33 -11.88 -7.03
N ILE A 253 3.13 -11.95 -6.44
CA ILE A 253 1.91 -12.48 -7.07
C ILE A 253 1.13 -11.32 -7.71
N PRO A 254 0.83 -11.38 -9.01
CA PRO A 254 0.00 -10.37 -9.66
C PRO A 254 -1.38 -10.28 -9.02
N ALA A 255 -1.72 -9.13 -8.47
CA ALA A 255 -3.00 -8.90 -7.81
C ALA A 255 -3.55 -7.51 -8.10
N VAL A 256 -4.84 -7.40 -8.32
CA VAL A 256 -5.56 -6.14 -8.51
C VAL A 256 -6.78 -6.07 -7.62
N THR A 257 -7.16 -4.87 -7.19
CA THR A 257 -8.45 -4.63 -6.55
C THR A 257 -9.37 -3.88 -7.51
N LEU A 258 -10.58 -4.41 -7.70
CA LEU A 258 -11.69 -3.75 -8.37
C LEU A 258 -12.62 -3.14 -7.32
N THR A 259 -12.90 -1.84 -7.44
CA THR A 259 -13.69 -1.11 -6.45
C THR A 259 -14.40 0.10 -7.08
N THR A 260 -15.43 0.61 -6.39
CA THR A 260 -16.02 1.93 -6.64
C THR A 260 -15.60 2.96 -5.59
N ALA A 261 -14.82 2.53 -4.59
CA ALA A 261 -14.30 3.41 -3.55
C ALA A 261 -13.02 4.13 -3.99
N GLY A 262 -12.65 5.18 -3.23
CA GLY A 262 -11.35 5.86 -3.35
C GLY A 262 -10.23 5.08 -2.67
N GLU A 263 -9.10 5.75 -2.42
CA GLU A 263 -8.02 5.20 -1.58
C GLU A 263 -8.46 5.04 -0.12
N ARG A 264 -9.35 5.93 0.34
CA ARG A 264 -10.03 5.79 1.62
C ARG A 264 -11.26 4.91 1.45
N PRO A 265 -11.47 3.93 2.34
CA PRO A 265 -12.71 3.16 2.38
C PRO A 265 -13.95 4.05 2.48
N PRO A 266 -15.13 3.59 2.03
CA PRO A 266 -16.37 4.33 2.19
C PRO A 266 -16.63 4.71 3.65
N ASP A 267 -17.36 5.81 3.86
CA ASP A 267 -17.81 6.18 5.21
C ASP A 267 -18.83 5.15 5.72
N ALA A 268 -18.45 4.44 6.78
CA ALA A 268 -19.22 3.33 7.32
C ALA A 268 -20.61 3.76 7.85
N PHE A 269 -20.78 5.01 8.31
CA PHE A 269 -22.08 5.51 8.77
C PHE A 269 -23.10 5.68 7.64
N THR A 270 -22.63 5.94 6.43
CA THR A 270 -23.45 6.11 5.23
C THR A 270 -23.54 4.83 4.39
N ASP A 271 -22.73 3.82 4.69
CA ASP A 271 -22.70 2.55 3.98
C ASP A 271 -23.83 1.61 4.41
N ARG A 272 -25.02 1.89 3.87
CA ARG A 272 -26.29 1.21 4.20
C ARG A 272 -26.86 0.52 2.97
N VAL A 273 -27.71 -0.48 3.20
CA VAL A 273 -28.39 -1.26 2.15
C VAL A 273 -29.10 -0.38 1.13
N GLY A 274 -29.79 0.68 1.57
CA GLY A 274 -30.49 1.62 0.68
C GLY A 274 -29.57 2.49 -0.19
N ALA A 275 -28.26 2.48 0.05
CA ALA A 275 -27.26 3.20 -0.76
C ALA A 275 -26.64 2.35 -1.87
N LEU A 276 -26.90 1.03 -1.89
CA LEU A 276 -26.37 0.11 -2.89
C LEU A 276 -26.92 0.42 -4.28
N ASP A 277 -26.03 0.50 -5.25
CA ASP A 277 -26.35 0.58 -6.68
C ASP A 277 -26.29 -0.84 -7.28
N SER A 278 -27.48 -1.45 -7.46
CA SER A 278 -27.60 -2.81 -7.98
C SER A 278 -27.13 -2.93 -9.44
N ALA A 279 -27.31 -1.89 -10.25
CA ALA A 279 -26.86 -1.88 -11.64
C ALA A 279 -25.32 -1.82 -11.69
N ARG A 280 -24.69 -1.05 -10.82
CA ARG A 280 -23.23 -1.00 -10.69
C ARG A 280 -22.66 -2.34 -10.23
N LEU A 281 -23.29 -2.99 -9.24
CA LEU A 281 -22.90 -4.32 -8.77
C LEU A 281 -22.96 -5.34 -9.91
N GLU A 282 -24.02 -5.33 -10.70
CA GLU A 282 -24.18 -6.21 -11.86
C GLU A 282 -23.09 -5.94 -12.91
N GLN A 283 -22.86 -4.68 -13.28
CA GLN A 283 -21.83 -4.31 -14.26
C GLN A 283 -20.43 -4.76 -13.82
N LEU A 284 -20.05 -4.49 -12.59
CA LEU A 284 -18.72 -4.87 -12.08
C LEU A 284 -18.60 -6.37 -11.79
N GLY A 285 -19.69 -7.03 -11.39
CA GLY A 285 -19.74 -8.49 -11.28
C GLY A 285 -19.55 -9.18 -12.63
N ARG A 286 -20.21 -8.70 -13.68
CA ARG A 286 -19.99 -9.18 -15.07
C ARG A 286 -18.57 -8.90 -15.54
N ALA A 287 -18.01 -7.73 -15.23
CA ALA A 287 -16.61 -7.42 -15.54
C ALA A 287 -15.63 -8.36 -14.83
N ALA A 288 -15.87 -8.65 -13.54
CA ALA A 288 -15.07 -9.60 -12.76
C ALA A 288 -15.17 -11.03 -13.33
N GLN A 289 -16.35 -11.47 -13.74
CA GLN A 289 -16.54 -12.77 -14.40
C GLN A 289 -15.78 -12.85 -15.73
N GLN A 290 -15.88 -11.83 -16.57
CA GLN A 290 -15.13 -11.74 -17.84
C GLN A 290 -13.60 -11.67 -17.60
N LEU A 291 -13.17 -10.96 -16.55
CA LEU A 291 -11.77 -10.95 -16.15
C LEU A 291 -11.31 -12.35 -15.76
N LEU A 292 -12.07 -13.05 -14.90
CA LEU A 292 -11.75 -14.42 -14.48
C LEU A 292 -11.66 -15.36 -15.68
N GLY A 293 -12.59 -15.29 -16.63
CA GLY A 293 -12.53 -16.06 -17.86
C GLY A 293 -11.32 -15.72 -18.74
N SER A 294 -10.93 -14.43 -18.83
CA SER A 294 -9.72 -14.02 -19.55
C SER A 294 -8.44 -14.55 -18.89
N LEU A 295 -8.40 -14.58 -17.56
CA LEU A 295 -7.28 -15.12 -16.80
C LEU A 295 -7.17 -16.64 -16.95
N ASP A 296 -8.31 -17.33 -16.94
CA ASP A 296 -8.38 -18.78 -17.08
C ASP A 296 -7.92 -19.25 -18.46
N GLN A 297 -8.21 -18.48 -19.52
CA GLN A 297 -7.82 -18.78 -20.89
C GLN A 297 -6.46 -18.19 -21.30
N GLY A 298 -5.96 -17.23 -20.55
CA GLY A 298 -4.72 -16.51 -20.83
C GLY A 298 -3.50 -17.28 -20.33
N LEU A 299 -2.62 -17.67 -21.25
CA LEU A 299 -1.51 -18.59 -20.98
C LEU A 299 -0.29 -17.99 -20.28
N ASP A 300 -0.17 -16.65 -20.11
CA ASP A 300 1.10 -16.03 -19.67
C ASP A 300 0.96 -14.89 -18.66
N LEU A 301 0.39 -15.16 -17.47
CA LEU A 301 0.56 -14.29 -16.31
C LEU A 301 1.84 -14.59 -15.51
N THR A 302 2.71 -15.45 -16.04
CA THR A 302 3.98 -15.87 -15.43
C THR A 302 4.99 -14.75 -15.22
N GLN A 303 4.72 -13.53 -15.69
CA GLN A 303 5.61 -12.38 -15.53
C GLN A 303 5.69 -11.84 -14.07
N GLY A 304 4.88 -12.36 -13.15
CA GLY A 304 4.91 -11.96 -11.75
C GLY A 304 4.61 -10.45 -11.57
N THR A 305 5.30 -9.84 -10.60
CA THR A 305 5.20 -8.40 -10.33
C THR A 305 6.46 -7.67 -10.77
N THR A 306 6.32 -6.48 -11.33
CA THR A 306 7.42 -5.61 -11.75
C THR A 306 7.14 -4.17 -11.34
N SER A 307 8.16 -3.28 -11.34
CA SER A 307 7.93 -1.85 -11.13
C SER A 307 7.65 -1.17 -12.47
N TYR A 308 6.59 -0.36 -12.52
CA TYR A 308 6.27 0.51 -13.65
C TYR A 308 5.28 1.60 -13.22
N VAL A 309 5.09 2.61 -14.08
CA VAL A 309 4.10 3.68 -13.90
C VAL A 309 3.31 3.83 -15.20
N TRP A 310 1.98 3.96 -15.11
CA TRP A 310 1.13 4.28 -16.25
C TRP A 310 1.23 5.75 -16.64
N ALA A 311 1.46 6.01 -17.90
CA ALA A 311 1.45 7.32 -18.54
C ALA A 311 0.44 7.28 -19.70
N GLY A 312 -0.83 7.57 -19.42
CA GLY A 312 -1.93 7.38 -20.36
C GLY A 312 -2.21 5.90 -20.62
N ASP A 313 -2.09 5.47 -21.89
CA ASP A 313 -2.26 4.10 -22.38
C ASP A 313 -0.97 3.26 -22.39
N ARG A 314 0.14 3.84 -21.94
CA ARG A 314 1.46 3.22 -21.94
C ARG A 314 2.02 3.12 -20.54
N ILE A 315 2.95 2.20 -20.33
CA ILE A 315 3.74 2.10 -19.11
C ILE A 315 5.15 2.61 -19.34
N VAL A 316 5.69 3.28 -18.32
CA VAL A 316 7.13 3.56 -18.16
C VAL A 316 7.69 2.50 -17.23
N ARG A 317 8.63 1.70 -17.71
CA ARG A 317 9.25 0.63 -16.91
C ARG A 317 10.03 1.20 -15.72
N GLY A 318 9.92 0.56 -14.55
CA GLY A 318 10.52 1.04 -13.30
C GLY A 318 12.03 1.21 -13.38
N TRP A 319 12.75 0.29 -14.05
CA TRP A 319 14.20 0.41 -14.19
C TRP A 319 14.68 1.74 -14.81
N ALA A 320 13.88 2.34 -15.69
CA ALA A 320 14.22 3.62 -16.30
C ALA A 320 14.07 4.77 -15.30
N ILE A 321 13.04 4.70 -14.46
CA ILE A 321 12.81 5.66 -13.37
C ILE A 321 13.92 5.50 -12.32
N GLU A 322 14.29 4.29 -11.96
CA GLU A 322 15.38 3.98 -11.05
C GLU A 322 16.72 4.55 -11.56
N LEU A 323 17.03 4.34 -12.83
CA LEU A 323 18.22 4.92 -13.46
C LEU A 323 18.21 6.45 -13.46
N LEU A 324 17.04 7.06 -13.70
CA LEU A 324 16.90 8.52 -13.64
C LEU A 324 17.17 9.04 -12.22
N LEU A 325 16.56 8.41 -11.20
CA LEU A 325 16.74 8.80 -9.81
C LEU A 325 18.19 8.58 -9.34
N ALA A 326 18.80 7.46 -9.73
CA ALA A 326 20.22 7.20 -9.48
C ALA A 326 21.12 8.23 -10.20
N GLY A 327 20.79 8.57 -11.43
CA GLY A 327 21.47 9.64 -12.20
C GLY A 327 21.40 11.00 -11.52
N LEU A 328 20.23 11.34 -10.96
CA LEU A 328 20.04 12.58 -10.19
C LEU A 328 20.80 12.57 -8.85
N LEU A 329 21.16 11.42 -8.31
CA LEU A 329 21.99 11.31 -7.11
C LEU A 329 23.48 11.59 -7.41
N ILE A 330 23.97 11.36 -8.64
CA ILE A 330 25.39 11.47 -9.01
C ILE A 330 25.97 12.86 -8.68
N PRO A 331 25.35 14.02 -9.03
CA PRO A 331 25.89 15.33 -8.71
C PRO A 331 26.12 15.54 -7.21
N PHE A 332 25.21 15.02 -6.38
CA PHE A 332 25.37 15.06 -4.92
C PHE A 332 26.57 14.25 -4.47
N VAL A 333 26.72 13.01 -4.94
CA VAL A 333 27.84 12.13 -4.60
C VAL A 333 29.17 12.77 -5.03
N VAL A 334 29.23 13.31 -6.25
CA VAL A 334 30.44 13.98 -6.77
C VAL A 334 30.83 15.18 -5.89
N ALA A 335 29.84 16.00 -5.47
CA ALA A 335 30.09 17.14 -4.58
C ALA A 335 30.62 16.69 -3.21
N VAL A 336 30.07 15.62 -2.65
CA VAL A 336 30.52 15.05 -1.37
C VAL A 336 31.96 14.52 -1.48
N VAL A 337 32.27 13.81 -2.56
CA VAL A 337 33.61 13.29 -2.83
C VAL A 337 34.63 14.43 -3.02
N ASP A 338 34.25 15.51 -3.72
CA ASP A 338 35.13 16.69 -3.87
C ASP A 338 35.38 17.39 -2.53
N LEU A 339 34.35 17.56 -1.68
CA LEU A 339 34.52 18.10 -0.33
C LEU A 339 35.45 17.23 0.52
N PHE A 340 35.28 15.90 0.46
CA PHE A 340 36.17 14.96 1.14
C PHE A 340 37.62 15.10 0.63
N ALA A 341 37.82 15.15 -0.68
CA ALA A 341 39.13 15.33 -1.29
C ALA A 341 39.76 16.69 -0.90
N ARG A 342 38.98 17.76 -0.79
CA ARG A 342 39.45 19.08 -0.30
C ARG A 342 39.94 19.00 1.14
N CYS A 343 39.20 18.37 2.04
CA CYS A 343 39.62 18.14 3.42
C CYS A 343 40.95 17.38 3.46
N ARG A 344 41.09 16.30 2.67
CA ARG A 344 42.30 15.49 2.60
C ARG A 344 43.51 16.28 2.07
N ARG A 345 43.32 17.09 0.99
CA ARG A 345 44.41 17.93 0.42
C ARG A 345 44.85 19.01 1.39
N ARG A 346 43.97 19.53 2.24
CA ARG A 346 44.29 20.54 3.26
C ARG A 346 44.79 19.96 4.59
N GLY A 347 44.91 18.62 4.71
CA GLY A 347 45.32 17.97 5.96
C GLY A 347 44.31 18.10 7.09
N ILE A 348 43.00 18.44 6.80
CA ILE A 348 41.98 18.63 7.80
C ILE A 348 41.50 17.26 8.32
N PRO A 349 41.60 16.98 9.62
CA PRO A 349 41.21 15.69 10.18
C PRO A 349 39.67 15.59 10.29
N LEU A 350 39.09 14.55 9.68
CA LEU A 350 37.62 14.31 9.73
C LEU A 350 37.20 13.51 10.97
N LEU A 351 38.11 12.82 11.64
CA LEU A 351 37.77 11.96 12.77
C LEU A 351 37.08 12.71 13.94
N PRO A 352 37.50 13.93 14.33
CA PRO A 352 36.79 14.70 15.36
C PRO A 352 35.34 15.05 14.93
N ALA A 353 35.15 15.41 13.65
CA ALA A 353 33.83 15.72 13.11
C ALA A 353 32.92 14.48 13.08
N LEU A 354 33.42 13.31 12.68
CA LEU A 354 32.71 12.04 12.72
C LEU A 354 32.32 11.64 14.17
N ARG A 355 33.21 11.87 15.15
CA ARG A 355 32.88 11.63 16.57
C ARG A 355 31.75 12.55 17.06
N SER A 356 31.75 13.81 16.65
CA SER A 356 30.66 14.75 16.96
C SER A 356 29.35 14.31 16.31
N LEU A 357 29.38 13.87 15.04
CA LEU A 357 28.22 13.33 14.35
C LEU A 357 27.65 12.10 15.06
N ARG A 358 28.52 11.18 15.51
CA ARG A 358 28.12 10.00 16.31
C ARG A 358 27.32 10.40 17.55
N SER A 359 27.75 11.42 18.28
CA SER A 359 27.02 11.89 19.48
C SER A 359 25.62 12.38 19.15
N ARG A 360 25.45 13.05 17.98
CA ARG A 360 24.14 13.51 17.50
C ARG A 360 23.25 12.35 17.06
N ILE A 361 23.82 11.35 16.38
CA ILE A 361 23.10 10.13 15.99
C ILE A 361 22.56 9.40 17.23
N PHE A 362 23.33 9.31 18.31
CA PHE A 362 22.86 8.68 19.54
C PHE A 362 21.65 9.37 20.15
N PHE A 363 21.57 10.70 20.04
CA PHE A 363 20.37 11.43 20.50
C PHE A 363 19.14 11.06 19.65
N TRP A 364 19.28 10.96 18.34
CA TRP A 364 18.17 10.55 17.47
C TRP A 364 17.79 9.08 17.67
N LEU A 365 18.75 8.20 17.91
CA LEU A 365 18.49 6.81 18.29
C LEU A 365 17.74 6.73 19.62
N PHE A 366 18.11 7.55 20.60
CA PHE A 366 17.35 7.68 21.84
C PHE A 366 15.92 8.15 21.60
N ALA A 367 15.73 9.14 20.75
CA ALA A 367 14.39 9.63 20.39
C ALA A 367 13.54 8.53 19.73
N GLY A 368 14.11 7.80 18.76
CA GLY A 368 13.44 6.66 18.13
C GLY A 368 13.10 5.55 19.13
N LEU A 369 14.08 5.18 19.98
CA LEU A 369 13.85 4.17 21.03
C LEU A 369 12.75 4.61 21.99
N ALA A 370 12.76 5.85 22.45
CA ALA A 370 11.72 6.39 23.34
C ALA A 370 10.34 6.31 22.67
N PHE A 371 10.24 6.68 21.39
CA PHE A 371 9.01 6.56 20.63
C PHE A 371 8.48 5.11 20.60
N TYR A 372 9.33 4.14 20.27
CA TYR A 372 8.93 2.72 20.26
C TYR A 372 8.61 2.17 21.65
N VAL A 373 9.31 2.61 22.71
CA VAL A 373 9.00 2.23 24.09
C VAL A 373 7.62 2.74 24.50
N PHE A 374 7.27 3.98 24.18
CA PHE A 374 5.92 4.50 24.44
C PHE A 374 4.84 3.68 23.71
N GLY A 375 5.07 3.32 22.45
CA GLY A 375 4.18 2.41 21.72
C GLY A 375 4.05 1.04 22.41
N ALA A 376 5.18 0.42 22.80
CA ALA A 376 5.19 -0.86 23.50
C ALA A 376 4.49 -0.81 24.89
N LEU A 377 4.45 0.37 25.52
CA LEU A 377 3.71 0.62 26.75
C LEU A 377 2.21 0.90 26.50
N GLY A 378 1.74 0.87 25.25
CA GLY A 378 0.34 1.07 24.89
C GLY A 378 -0.08 2.54 24.77
N ALA A 379 0.88 3.48 24.70
CA ALA A 379 0.58 4.90 24.51
C ALA A 379 -0.05 5.21 23.15
N TRP A 380 0.24 4.38 22.15
CA TRP A 380 -0.33 4.39 20.80
C TRP A 380 -0.20 3.01 20.16
N PRO A 381 -0.92 2.73 19.05
CA PRO A 381 -0.81 1.46 18.34
C PRO A 381 0.63 1.16 17.90
N SER A 382 1.09 -0.05 18.15
CA SER A 382 2.44 -0.51 17.77
C SER A 382 2.44 -1.99 17.46
N GLY A 383 3.34 -2.43 16.57
CA GLY A 383 3.56 -3.84 16.28
C GLY A 383 2.40 -4.52 15.52
N ALA A 384 1.47 -3.80 14.94
CA ALA A 384 0.46 -4.38 14.07
C ALA A 384 1.09 -4.87 12.76
N SER A 385 0.57 -5.97 12.22
CA SER A 385 1.12 -6.57 11.00
C SER A 385 0.67 -5.87 9.71
N ARG A 386 -0.26 -4.90 9.82
CA ARG A 386 -0.85 -4.18 8.68
C ARG A 386 -1.12 -2.71 9.02
N PRO A 387 -1.18 -1.83 8.00
CA PRO A 387 -1.54 -0.44 8.18
C PRO A 387 -2.90 -0.26 8.85
N ILE A 388 -3.02 0.76 9.68
CA ILE A 388 -4.27 1.11 10.36
C ILE A 388 -5.23 1.74 9.34
N ASN A 389 -6.48 1.28 9.31
CA ASN A 389 -7.50 1.92 8.46
C ASN A 389 -7.80 3.34 8.99
N PRO A 390 -7.66 4.40 8.15
CA PRO A 390 -7.93 5.78 8.55
C PRO A 390 -9.40 6.07 8.91
N ALA A 391 -10.33 5.17 8.61
CA ALA A 391 -11.72 5.27 9.07
C ALA A 391 -11.91 4.84 10.53
N LEU A 392 -10.92 4.17 11.14
CA LEU A 392 -10.98 3.77 12.55
C LEU A 392 -10.70 4.98 13.47
N PRO A 393 -11.40 5.10 14.62
CA PRO A 393 -11.15 6.16 15.59
C PRO A 393 -9.69 6.26 16.01
N VAL A 394 -9.01 5.12 16.20
CA VAL A 394 -7.60 5.04 16.59
C VAL A 394 -6.64 5.73 15.61
N ALA A 395 -7.04 5.94 14.37
CA ALA A 395 -6.24 6.64 13.37
C ALA A 395 -6.28 8.17 13.53
N GLY A 396 -7.38 8.72 14.05
CA GLY A 396 -7.59 10.16 14.28
C GLY A 396 -7.36 10.62 15.73
N ASP A 397 -7.34 9.69 16.68
CA ASP A 397 -7.20 10.01 18.10
C ASP A 397 -5.73 10.32 18.45
N TRP A 398 -5.41 11.59 18.56
CA TRP A 398 -4.08 12.04 18.98
C TRP A 398 -3.82 11.71 20.45
N PRO A 399 -2.79 10.91 20.78
CA PRO A 399 -2.43 10.62 22.15
C PRO A 399 -1.68 11.80 22.79
N VAL A 400 -2.36 12.95 22.93
CA VAL A 400 -1.77 14.25 23.29
C VAL A 400 -0.94 14.16 24.56
N VAL A 401 -1.45 13.49 25.61
CA VAL A 401 -0.75 13.35 26.90
C VAL A 401 0.56 12.57 26.73
N ALA A 402 0.52 11.48 25.98
CA ALA A 402 1.71 10.66 25.72
C ALA A 402 2.73 11.40 24.84
N LEU A 403 2.27 12.15 23.83
CA LEU A 403 3.14 12.99 23.00
C LEU A 403 3.80 14.11 23.80
N ILE A 404 3.08 14.76 24.72
CA ILE A 404 3.67 15.73 25.65
C ILE A 404 4.71 15.04 26.54
N GLY A 405 4.40 13.86 27.08
CA GLY A 405 5.35 13.07 27.87
C GLY A 405 6.62 12.74 27.10
N LEU A 406 6.47 12.31 25.83
CA LEU A 406 7.61 12.07 24.95
C LEU A 406 8.42 13.34 24.70
N LEU A 407 7.77 14.48 24.41
CA LEU A 407 8.45 15.76 24.20
C LEU A 407 9.22 16.21 25.45
N VAL A 408 8.64 16.05 26.64
CA VAL A 408 9.33 16.35 27.91
C VAL A 408 10.55 15.45 28.10
N LEU A 409 10.41 14.14 27.83
CA LEU A 409 11.53 13.20 27.90
C LEU A 409 12.65 13.59 26.94
N LEU A 410 12.31 13.93 25.69
CA LEU A 410 13.28 14.38 24.69
C LEU A 410 13.93 15.71 25.07
N ALA A 411 13.17 16.65 25.64
CA ALA A 411 13.70 17.92 26.13
C ALA A 411 14.69 17.69 27.29
N CYS A 412 14.38 16.82 28.24
CA CYS A 412 15.29 16.43 29.32
C CYS A 412 16.55 15.77 28.74
N GLY A 413 16.40 14.82 27.82
CA GLY A 413 17.52 14.17 27.15
C GLY A 413 18.41 15.17 26.41
N TRP A 414 17.79 16.14 25.70
CA TRP A 414 18.52 17.21 25.02
C TRP A 414 19.27 18.12 26.02
N LEU A 415 18.66 18.51 27.14
CA LEU A 415 19.29 19.31 28.18
C LEU A 415 20.53 18.62 28.76
N VAL A 416 20.44 17.32 29.01
CA VAL A 416 21.57 16.51 29.48
C VAL A 416 22.68 16.40 28.44
N ALA A 417 22.29 16.22 27.17
CA ALA A 417 23.22 16.00 26.08
C ALA A 417 23.76 17.28 25.42
N ARG A 418 23.11 18.44 25.66
CA ARG A 418 23.36 19.70 24.91
C ARG A 418 24.82 20.10 24.82
N ASP A 419 25.59 19.89 25.90
CA ASP A 419 27.01 20.25 25.96
C ASP A 419 27.90 19.45 25.01
N ARG A 420 27.42 18.25 24.62
CA ARG A 420 28.04 17.38 23.62
C ARG A 420 27.48 17.63 22.21
N LEU A 421 26.25 18.11 22.10
CA LEU A 421 25.54 18.33 20.84
C LEU A 421 25.84 19.70 20.23
N VAL A 422 26.00 20.73 21.05
CA VAL A 422 26.22 22.12 20.64
C VAL A 422 27.62 22.57 21.07
N PRO A 423 28.48 23.05 20.15
CA PRO A 423 29.81 23.55 20.52
C PRO A 423 29.71 24.77 21.44
N ARG A 424 30.46 24.78 22.54
CA ARG A 424 30.54 25.91 23.48
C ARG A 424 31.52 27.00 23.03
N ARG A 425 32.33 26.74 22.00
CA ARG A 425 33.35 27.65 21.48
C ARG A 425 33.08 28.02 20.03
N PRO A 426 33.63 29.12 19.56
CA PRO A 426 33.62 29.43 18.12
C PRO A 426 34.27 28.28 17.33
N VAL A 427 33.61 27.85 16.26
CA VAL A 427 34.09 26.78 15.38
C VAL A 427 34.90 27.44 14.26
N SER A 428 36.13 26.98 14.03
CA SER A 428 36.96 27.45 12.91
C SER A 428 36.34 27.06 11.56
N ASP A 429 36.79 27.73 10.49
CA ASP A 429 36.30 27.44 9.13
C ASP A 429 36.72 26.02 8.69
N GLU A 430 37.89 25.53 9.15
CA GLU A 430 38.33 24.16 8.89
C GLU A 430 37.49 23.13 9.62
N GLU A 431 37.20 23.35 10.92
CA GLU A 431 36.32 22.48 11.71
C GLU A 431 34.91 22.46 11.13
N ARG A 432 34.42 23.59 10.60
CA ARG A 432 33.12 23.68 9.94
C ARG A 432 33.12 22.88 8.65
N LEU A 433 34.13 23.07 7.79
CA LEU A 433 34.26 22.28 6.55
C LEU A 433 34.32 20.78 6.85
N ALA A 434 35.06 20.38 7.89
CA ALA A 434 35.10 18.98 8.34
C ALA A 434 33.72 18.50 8.81
N GLY A 435 32.98 19.32 9.57
CA GLY A 435 31.63 19.02 10.06
C GLY A 435 30.63 18.85 8.93
N ASP A 436 30.58 19.79 7.99
CA ASP A 436 29.71 19.73 6.81
C ASP A 436 30.04 18.52 5.94
N THR A 437 31.36 18.26 5.70
CA THR A 437 31.80 17.09 4.95
C THR A 437 31.39 15.78 5.63
N ALA A 438 31.56 15.67 6.95
CA ALA A 438 31.19 14.47 7.69
C ALA A 438 29.66 14.23 7.65
N ALA A 439 28.86 15.29 7.80
CA ALA A 439 27.40 15.20 7.71
C ALA A 439 26.94 14.77 6.31
N LEU A 440 27.52 15.36 5.24
CA LEU A 440 27.18 15.02 3.87
C LEU A 440 27.63 13.59 3.49
N LEU A 441 28.78 13.11 4.03
CA LEU A 441 29.19 11.71 3.89
C LEU A 441 28.18 10.77 4.55
N GLY A 442 27.69 11.12 5.75
CA GLY A 442 26.63 10.35 6.42
C GLY A 442 25.36 10.29 5.57
N LEU A 443 24.91 11.42 5.02
CA LEU A 443 23.75 11.47 4.13
C LEU A 443 23.99 10.71 2.81
N CYS A 444 25.23 10.70 2.28
CA CYS A 444 25.60 9.90 1.12
C CYS A 444 25.43 8.40 1.40
N VAL A 445 25.86 7.92 2.57
CA VAL A 445 25.67 6.52 2.97
C VAL A 445 24.19 6.19 3.06
N VAL A 446 23.38 7.06 3.70
CA VAL A 446 21.92 6.86 3.78
C VAL A 446 21.30 6.83 2.39
N ALA A 447 21.67 7.77 1.50
CA ALA A 447 21.15 7.80 0.13
C ALA A 447 21.49 6.54 -0.68
N LEU A 448 22.70 5.98 -0.50
CA LEU A 448 23.12 4.73 -1.13
C LEU A 448 22.35 3.52 -0.55
N LEU A 449 22.05 3.52 0.75
CA LEU A 449 21.19 2.50 1.36
C LEU A 449 19.76 2.59 0.82
N VAL A 450 19.21 3.80 0.69
CA VAL A 450 17.89 4.02 0.07
C VAL A 450 17.90 3.53 -1.38
N LEU A 451 18.92 3.87 -2.16
CA LEU A 451 19.09 3.38 -3.53
C LEU A 451 19.12 1.85 -3.60
N ALA A 452 19.77 1.19 -2.65
CA ALA A 452 19.90 -0.27 -2.61
C ALA A 452 18.62 -0.99 -2.16
N THR A 453 17.78 -0.36 -1.32
CA THR A 453 16.57 -0.98 -0.76
C THR A 453 15.31 -0.62 -1.53
N ASN A 454 15.09 0.67 -1.78
CA ASN A 454 13.99 1.19 -2.59
C ASN A 454 14.44 2.42 -3.38
N PRO A 455 14.91 2.27 -4.63
CA PRO A 455 15.36 3.39 -5.47
C PRO A 455 14.32 4.50 -5.64
N PHE A 456 13.02 4.15 -5.67
CA PHE A 456 11.94 5.13 -5.83
C PHE A 456 11.81 6.07 -4.63
N ALA A 457 12.21 5.65 -3.43
CA ALA A 457 12.22 6.50 -2.23
C ALA A 457 13.24 7.66 -2.34
N LEU A 458 14.19 7.60 -3.29
CA LEU A 458 15.03 8.76 -3.63
C LEU A 458 14.21 9.96 -4.09
N LEU A 459 13.00 9.77 -4.63
CA LEU A 459 12.09 10.87 -4.95
C LEU A 459 11.90 11.83 -3.77
N PHE A 460 11.83 11.28 -2.55
CA PHE A 460 11.66 12.06 -1.32
C PHE A 460 12.99 12.58 -0.74
N ALA A 461 14.08 11.86 -0.97
CA ALA A 461 15.40 12.22 -0.43
C ALA A 461 16.12 13.26 -1.29
N LEU A 462 16.02 13.20 -2.61
CA LEU A 462 16.76 14.08 -3.54
C LEU A 462 16.59 15.59 -3.28
N PRO A 463 15.37 16.11 -3.00
CA PRO A 463 15.21 17.53 -2.68
C PRO A 463 16.04 17.95 -1.46
N ALA A 464 16.04 17.13 -0.40
CA ALA A 464 16.83 17.37 0.80
C ALA A 464 18.34 17.32 0.52
N LEU A 465 18.81 16.30 -0.20
CA LEU A 465 20.22 16.11 -0.51
C LEU A 465 20.78 17.31 -1.30
N HIS A 466 20.07 17.77 -2.33
CA HIS A 466 20.51 18.90 -3.15
C HIS A 466 20.36 20.24 -2.42
N ALA A 467 19.23 20.49 -1.77
CA ALA A 467 19.01 21.74 -1.06
C ALA A 467 20.02 21.91 0.09
N TRP A 468 20.23 20.88 0.88
CA TRP A 468 21.13 20.98 2.04
C TRP A 468 22.61 20.98 1.66
N LEU A 469 22.99 20.49 0.48
CA LEU A 469 24.31 20.71 -0.11
C LEU A 469 24.59 22.21 -0.33
N TRP A 470 23.55 22.99 -0.68
CA TRP A 470 23.67 24.45 -0.88
C TRP A 470 23.62 25.24 0.42
N LEU A 471 23.05 24.71 1.48
CA LEU A 471 22.82 25.42 2.75
C LEU A 471 24.08 26.08 3.35
N PRO A 472 25.27 25.43 3.36
CA PRO A 472 26.51 26.06 3.83
C PRO A 472 26.99 27.22 2.94
N GLN A 473 26.60 27.26 1.66
CA GLN A 473 27.03 28.23 0.67
C GLN A 473 26.20 29.54 0.71
N VAL A 474 24.98 29.47 1.27
CA VAL A 474 24.11 30.65 1.40
C VAL A 474 24.68 31.61 2.43
N ARG A 475 24.85 32.90 2.02
CA ARG A 475 25.40 33.95 2.86
C ARG A 475 24.67 34.02 4.21
N ARG A 476 25.43 34.15 5.31
CA ARG A 476 24.86 34.25 6.67
C ARG A 476 23.96 35.47 6.85
N GLY A 477 24.18 36.55 6.11
CA GLY A 477 23.35 37.74 6.10
C GLY A 477 22.03 37.61 5.32
N ALA A 478 21.71 36.43 4.76
CA ALA A 478 20.47 36.16 4.04
C ALA A 478 19.63 35.07 4.76
N PRO A 479 19.04 35.36 5.94
CA PRO A 479 18.32 34.38 6.72
C PRO A 479 17.12 33.81 5.95
N LEU A 480 16.40 34.61 5.19
CA LEU A 480 15.26 34.17 4.38
C LEU A 480 15.68 33.12 3.33
N ALA A 481 16.79 33.38 2.61
CA ALA A 481 17.30 32.42 1.62
C ALA A 481 17.67 31.05 2.29
N ARG A 482 18.24 31.08 3.49
CA ARG A 482 18.55 29.86 4.25
C ARG A 482 17.31 29.10 4.64
N TRP A 483 16.27 29.79 5.10
CA TRP A 483 14.99 29.18 5.43
C TRP A 483 14.29 28.58 4.20
N ILE A 484 14.36 29.27 3.04
CA ILE A 484 13.82 28.74 1.78
C ILE A 484 14.55 27.45 1.39
N VAL A 485 15.89 27.44 1.41
CA VAL A 485 16.68 26.24 1.08
C VAL A 485 16.40 25.11 2.07
N PHE A 486 16.25 25.40 3.35
CA PHE A 486 15.87 24.42 4.36
C PHE A 486 14.47 23.85 4.10
N ALA A 487 13.49 24.71 3.82
CA ALA A 487 12.11 24.31 3.51
C ALA A 487 12.02 23.46 2.24
N VAL A 488 12.78 23.81 1.18
CA VAL A 488 12.87 22.97 -0.03
C VAL A 488 13.41 21.58 0.29
N GLY A 489 14.35 21.48 1.23
CA GLY A 489 14.83 20.19 1.72
C GLY A 489 13.76 19.33 2.42
N LEU A 490 12.68 19.94 2.91
CA LEU A 490 11.56 19.22 3.51
C LEU A 490 10.46 18.81 2.49
N ALA A 491 10.67 19.06 1.20
CA ALA A 491 9.68 18.74 0.16
C ALA A 491 9.30 17.24 0.14
N GLY A 492 10.26 16.34 0.38
CA GLY A 492 9.99 14.89 0.43
C GLY A 492 8.94 14.50 1.49
N PRO A 493 9.19 14.75 2.78
CA PRO A 493 8.18 14.55 3.81
C PRO A 493 6.85 15.27 3.53
N ALA A 494 6.90 16.48 2.99
CA ALA A 494 5.71 17.25 2.63
C ALA A 494 4.87 16.53 1.55
N ILE A 495 5.50 15.96 0.52
CA ILE A 495 4.81 15.17 -0.52
C ILE A 495 4.06 13.98 0.12
N VAL A 496 4.70 13.23 1.02
CA VAL A 496 4.05 12.10 1.71
C VAL A 496 2.88 12.59 2.56
N LEU A 497 3.07 13.65 3.36
CA LEU A 497 1.99 14.22 4.19
C LEU A 497 0.82 14.74 3.36
N ILE A 498 1.09 15.45 2.27
CA ILE A 498 0.05 15.94 1.36
C ILE A 498 -0.69 14.76 0.72
N SER A 499 0.01 13.72 0.28
CA SER A 499 -0.60 12.51 -0.26
C SER A 499 -1.52 11.84 0.77
N LEU A 500 -1.07 11.66 2.01
CA LEU A 500 -1.90 11.10 3.09
C LEU A 500 -3.11 11.99 3.41
N ALA A 501 -2.91 13.31 3.50
CA ALA A 501 -3.97 14.25 3.80
C ALA A 501 -5.08 14.28 2.74
N THR A 502 -4.71 14.22 1.45
CA THR A 502 -5.65 14.36 0.34
C THR A 502 -6.25 13.04 -0.13
N ARG A 503 -5.44 12.00 -0.36
CA ARG A 503 -5.90 10.72 -0.89
C ARG A 503 -6.70 9.90 0.13
N TYR A 504 -6.29 9.97 1.40
CA TYR A 504 -6.96 9.26 2.50
C TYR A 504 -7.90 10.14 3.32
N GLY A 505 -8.04 11.43 2.94
CA GLY A 505 -8.95 12.37 3.59
C GLY A 505 -8.62 12.66 5.06
N LEU A 506 -7.34 12.53 5.44
CA LEU A 506 -6.88 12.71 6.82
C LEU A 506 -6.73 14.18 7.23
N GLY A 507 -6.59 15.10 6.27
CA GLY A 507 -6.42 16.53 6.56
C GLY A 507 -5.28 16.79 7.55
N LEU A 508 -5.60 17.39 8.71
CA LEU A 508 -4.64 17.72 9.77
C LEU A 508 -4.18 16.51 10.59
N ASP A 509 -4.83 15.36 10.47
CA ASP A 509 -4.43 14.13 11.17
C ASP A 509 -3.31 13.37 10.44
N ALA A 510 -2.98 13.75 9.21
CA ALA A 510 -1.93 13.12 8.41
C ALA A 510 -0.56 13.02 9.13
N PRO A 511 -0.06 14.04 9.88
CA PRO A 511 1.20 13.92 10.61
C PRO A 511 1.16 12.85 11.72
N TRP A 512 0.07 12.81 12.47
CA TRP A 512 -0.13 11.78 13.49
C TRP A 512 -0.22 10.40 12.85
N TYR A 513 -1.03 10.28 11.81
CA TYR A 513 -1.22 9.02 11.09
C TYR A 513 0.10 8.46 10.51
N LEU A 514 0.95 9.34 9.97
CA LEU A 514 2.29 8.93 9.50
C LEU A 514 3.15 8.38 10.64
N LEU A 515 3.12 9.01 11.83
CA LEU A 515 3.81 8.49 13.02
C LEU A 515 3.23 7.14 13.47
N ALA A 516 1.91 7.00 13.44
CA ALA A 516 1.25 5.73 13.76
C ALA A 516 1.64 4.62 12.77
N LEU A 517 1.74 4.91 11.46
CA LEU A 517 2.24 3.96 10.46
C LEU A 517 3.69 3.53 10.77
N VAL A 518 4.57 4.48 11.14
CA VAL A 518 5.96 4.16 11.54
C VAL A 518 6.00 3.31 12.81
N SER A 519 5.06 3.47 13.73
CA SER A 519 4.98 2.67 14.96
C SER A 519 4.48 1.25 14.71
N VAL A 520 3.65 1.09 13.70
CA VAL A 520 3.10 -0.22 13.31
C VAL A 520 4.16 -1.05 12.58
N GLY A 521 5.03 -0.45 11.78
CA GLY A 521 6.09 -1.12 11.02
C GLY A 521 6.04 -0.78 9.55
#